data_f05d8f68200553a250cad8e4cc2e11c6
#
_entry.id   f05d8f68200553a250cad8e4cc2e11c6
#
_cell.length_a   1.000
_cell.length_b   1.000
_cell.length_c   1.000
_cell.angle_alpha   90.00
_cell.angle_beta   90.00
_cell.angle_gamma   90.00
#
_symmetry.space_group_name_H-M   'P 1'
#
loop_
_entity.id
_entity.type
_entity.pdbx_description
1 polymer ?
#
loop_
_entity_poly.entity_id
_entity_poly.type
_entity_poly.pdbx_seq_one_letter_code
_entity_poly.pdbx_strand_id
1 'polypeptide(L)'
;MREHCLIASIPTGLNLSRLRKKFMNVIHRLCSLRLLLCIFIFGILAGCISPMALNRAVIAYDDAITDAVSQQLLINIVRAHYRQPVHFTAVSNIAATFNFQANAGAMPATGGLAGTSILPIFGGSIAENPTISIVPIEGEDFTKRLLTPFSQNKLILLLRQNFDVDMLLRMVAQEVRLQQSEEHNVYGNSSFDKTSYEMFRRVVLHLSAIQDQNKLYAEPLPLIHTWTIPANSITAKGFQALQKEFVVLYNSKDNTYTLRKHTPGPILITNYDPNTLSDEEREKLRDRVDDWDISDIAFDIRSGHYGGEWPMNGVFRLRSFHSILGFISKALGEELEYRVDKDLRTPPIRGNENPDLTMEFVVSNTTPAEADFSIRWDNQYYAVNTKGPHARWNRDAFQLLFLLFQMTVTDIPRIGVPSITIAK
;
A
#
# COMPACT_ATOMS: atom_id res chain seq x y z
N MET A 1 93.92 48.39 18.90
CA MET A 1 94.53 47.44 19.80
C MET A 1 93.86 46.11 19.70
N ARG A 2 94.57 45.18 19.04
CA ARG A 2 94.68 43.75 19.26
C ARG A 2 93.46 43.00 19.77
N GLU A 3 92.80 42.20 18.85
CA GLU A 3 93.10 40.80 18.55
C GLU A 3 92.94 39.84 19.70
N HIS A 4 92.03 38.92 19.54
CA HIS A 4 92.43 37.51 19.61
C HIS A 4 91.38 36.60 18.93
N CYS A 5 91.87 35.99 17.84
CA CYS A 5 91.24 34.90 17.11
C CYS A 5 91.29 33.64 17.99
N LEU A 6 90.16 32.91 18.16
CA LEU A 6 90.17 31.55 18.66
C LEU A 6 89.54 30.65 17.62
N ILE A 7 90.45 29.95 16.89
CA ILE A 7 90.10 28.86 15.99
C ILE A 7 89.75 27.64 16.84
N ALA A 8 88.49 27.30 16.88
CA ALA A 8 88.00 26.01 17.43
C ALA A 8 88.05 24.96 16.31
N SER A 9 88.91 23.97 16.49
CA SER A 9 89.09 22.79 15.63
C SER A 9 87.82 21.94 15.54
N ILE A 10 87.27 21.77 14.34
CA ILE A 10 86.14 20.85 14.05
C ILE A 10 86.70 19.43 14.00
N PRO A 11 86.15 18.44 14.71
CA PRO A 11 86.57 17.04 14.58
C PRO A 11 86.09 16.48 13.27
N THR A 12 87.05 16.22 12.37
CA THR A 12 86.90 15.48 11.11
C THR A 12 86.65 14.00 11.43
N GLY A 13 85.38 13.59 11.47
CA GLY A 13 85.06 12.20 11.73
C GLY A 13 83.59 11.81 11.46
N LEU A 14 82.75 12.69 10.96
CA LEU A 14 81.39 12.34 10.64
C LEU A 14 81.27 11.73 9.23
N ASN A 15 81.08 10.42 9.22
CA ASN A 15 80.92 9.61 7.97
C ASN A 15 79.54 9.95 7.32
N LEU A 16 79.55 11.02 6.52
CA LEU A 16 78.37 11.54 5.82
C LEU A 16 77.69 10.46 4.93
N SER A 17 78.45 9.47 4.48
CA SER A 17 77.87 8.38 3.68
C SER A 17 76.96 7.43 4.49
N ARG A 18 77.29 7.20 5.78
CA ARG A 18 76.42 6.39 6.66
C ARG A 18 75.18 7.12 7.10
N LEU A 19 75.22 8.43 7.31
CA LEU A 19 74.08 9.25 7.59
C LEU A 19 73.11 9.34 6.39
N ARG A 20 73.65 9.51 5.20
CA ARG A 20 72.85 9.52 3.95
C ARG A 20 72.19 8.18 3.66
N LYS A 21 72.80 7.05 3.92
CA LYS A 21 72.19 5.73 3.82
C LYS A 21 71.10 5.51 4.89
N LYS A 22 71.28 5.93 6.14
CA LYS A 22 70.25 5.84 7.17
C LYS A 22 69.01 6.73 6.86
N PHE A 23 69.27 7.94 6.36
CA PHE A 23 68.21 8.88 5.97
C PHE A 23 67.43 8.34 4.76
N MET A 24 68.08 7.79 3.77
CA MET A 24 67.44 7.17 2.60
C MET A 24 66.59 5.93 2.99
N ASN A 25 67.08 5.11 3.89
CA ASN A 25 66.33 3.96 4.40
C ASN A 25 65.07 4.36 5.24
N VAL A 26 65.15 5.47 5.99
CA VAL A 26 64.01 6.00 6.74
C VAL A 26 62.94 6.56 5.77
N ILE A 27 63.36 7.29 4.75
CA ILE A 27 62.46 7.80 3.70
C ILE A 27 61.79 6.64 2.95
N HIS A 28 62.53 5.60 2.59
CA HIS A 28 61.99 4.42 1.92
C HIS A 28 60.98 3.68 2.79
N ARG A 29 61.26 3.51 4.09
CA ARG A 29 60.28 2.90 5.05
C ARG A 29 59.06 3.77 5.26
N LEU A 30 59.16 5.09 5.30
CA LEU A 30 58.04 6.02 5.39
C LEU A 30 57.17 6.01 4.11
N CYS A 31 57.81 5.93 2.92
CA CYS A 31 57.09 5.80 1.65
C CYS A 31 56.35 4.45 1.54
N SER A 32 57.03 3.34 1.91
CA SER A 32 56.38 2.02 1.89
C SER A 32 55.25 1.90 2.91
N LEU A 33 55.36 2.52 4.09
CA LEU A 33 54.31 2.54 5.10
C LEU A 33 53.09 3.36 4.62
N ARG A 34 53.34 4.50 3.96
CA ARG A 34 52.27 5.31 3.35
C ARG A 34 51.59 4.57 2.21
N LEU A 35 52.34 3.86 1.39
CA LEU A 35 51.77 3.04 0.30
C LEU A 35 50.90 1.90 0.84
N LEU A 36 51.38 1.19 1.89
CA LEU A 36 50.62 0.15 2.56
C LEU A 36 49.33 0.70 3.23
N LEU A 37 49.41 1.89 3.84
CA LEU A 37 48.27 2.54 4.41
C LEU A 37 47.23 2.95 3.34
N CYS A 38 47.69 3.47 2.20
CA CYS A 38 46.81 3.78 1.07
C CYS A 38 46.12 2.53 0.50
N ILE A 39 46.88 1.42 0.34
CA ILE A 39 46.30 0.14 -0.14
C ILE A 39 45.28 -0.41 0.85
N PHE A 40 45.56 -0.30 2.17
CA PHE A 40 44.63 -0.72 3.23
C PHE A 40 43.36 0.13 3.27
N ILE A 41 43.45 1.45 3.14
CA ILE A 41 42.31 2.36 3.04
C ILE A 41 41.48 2.08 1.77
N PHE A 42 42.15 1.82 0.63
CA PHE A 42 41.45 1.44 -0.61
C PHE A 42 40.74 0.09 -0.48
N GLY A 43 41.30 -0.87 0.23
CA GLY A 43 40.70 -2.18 0.50
C GLY A 43 39.45 -2.07 1.38
N ILE A 44 39.41 -1.17 2.36
CA ILE A 44 38.24 -0.90 3.23
C ILE A 44 37.15 -0.19 2.44
N LEU A 45 37.49 0.75 1.58
CA LEU A 45 36.51 1.47 0.73
C LEU A 45 35.82 0.56 -0.31
N ALA A 46 36.52 -0.44 -0.84
CA ALA A 46 35.95 -1.40 -1.79
C ALA A 46 34.86 -2.31 -1.16
N GLY A 47 34.96 -2.60 0.15
CA GLY A 47 33.97 -3.42 0.87
C GLY A 47 32.63 -2.74 1.10
N CYS A 48 32.58 -1.40 1.12
CA CYS A 48 31.33 -0.64 1.41
C CYS A 48 30.48 -0.34 0.17
N ILE A 49 30.98 -0.57 -1.05
CA ILE A 49 30.27 -0.22 -2.29
C ILE A 49 29.13 -1.21 -2.59
N SER A 50 29.34 -2.49 -2.32
CA SER A 50 28.37 -3.55 -2.62
C SER A 50 27.03 -3.41 -1.88
N PRO A 51 26.97 -3.18 -0.54
CA PRO A 51 25.70 -2.97 0.16
C PRO A 51 24.97 -1.69 -0.28
N MET A 52 25.71 -0.63 -0.63
CA MET A 52 25.13 0.62 -1.09
C MET A 52 24.52 0.48 -2.49
N ALA A 53 25.19 -0.22 -3.39
CA ALA A 53 24.66 -0.52 -4.72
C ALA A 53 23.41 -1.39 -4.63
N LEU A 54 23.43 -2.44 -3.80
CA LEU A 54 22.27 -3.30 -3.58
C LEU A 54 21.07 -2.52 -3.02
N ASN A 55 21.29 -1.68 -2.03
CA ASN A 55 20.20 -0.88 -1.43
C ASN A 55 19.56 0.06 -2.47
N ARG A 56 20.37 0.76 -3.27
CA ARG A 56 19.84 1.62 -4.34
C ARG A 56 19.07 0.83 -5.40
N ALA A 57 19.57 -0.33 -5.79
CA ALA A 57 18.90 -1.18 -6.76
C ALA A 57 17.55 -1.68 -6.23
N VAL A 58 17.49 -2.16 -4.98
CA VAL A 58 16.22 -2.62 -4.37
C VAL A 58 15.18 -1.52 -4.34
N ILE A 59 15.53 -0.30 -3.92
CA ILE A 59 14.62 0.83 -3.91
C ILE A 59 14.18 1.21 -5.32
N ALA A 60 15.11 1.28 -6.28
CA ALA A 60 14.79 1.62 -7.66
C ALA A 60 13.85 0.58 -8.32
N TYR A 61 14.03 -0.72 -8.01
CA TYR A 61 13.12 -1.77 -8.49
C TYR A 61 11.75 -1.69 -7.84
N ASP A 62 11.67 -1.40 -6.55
CA ASP A 62 10.41 -1.22 -5.83
C ASP A 62 9.60 -0.05 -6.41
N ASP A 63 10.25 1.10 -6.61
CA ASP A 63 9.65 2.26 -7.26
C ASP A 63 9.17 1.92 -8.68
N ALA A 64 10.02 1.26 -9.48
CA ALA A 64 9.67 0.90 -10.86
C ALA A 64 8.48 -0.08 -10.95
N ILE A 65 8.37 -1.03 -10.00
CA ILE A 65 7.24 -1.96 -9.94
C ILE A 65 5.97 -1.22 -9.53
N THR A 66 6.04 -0.36 -8.53
CA THR A 66 4.91 0.43 -8.04
C THR A 66 4.37 1.34 -9.14
N ASP A 67 5.27 2.01 -9.87
CA ASP A 67 4.92 2.84 -11.02
C ASP A 67 4.28 2.01 -12.14
N ALA A 68 4.84 0.84 -12.45
CA ALA A 68 4.30 -0.05 -13.48
C ALA A 68 2.89 -0.53 -13.13
N VAL A 69 2.62 -0.90 -11.88
CA VAL A 69 1.27 -1.29 -11.43
C VAL A 69 0.31 -0.10 -11.49
N SER A 70 0.76 1.09 -11.08
CA SER A 70 -0.04 2.32 -11.16
C SER A 70 -0.43 2.66 -12.60
N GLN A 71 0.53 2.57 -13.51
CA GLN A 71 0.27 2.76 -14.95
C GLN A 71 -0.65 1.69 -15.52
N GLN A 72 -0.54 0.42 -15.08
CA GLN A 72 -1.45 -0.65 -15.48
C GLN A 72 -2.87 -0.42 -14.99
N LEU A 73 -3.07 0.08 -13.78
CA LEU A 73 -4.38 0.45 -13.28
C LEU A 73 -4.99 1.56 -14.14
N LEU A 74 -4.24 2.62 -14.41
CA LEU A 74 -4.69 3.74 -15.21
C LEU A 74 -5.02 3.33 -16.65
N ILE A 75 -4.18 2.51 -17.31
CA ILE A 75 -4.46 2.04 -18.67
C ILE A 75 -5.70 1.14 -18.71
N ASN A 76 -5.96 0.36 -17.64
CA ASN A 76 -7.16 -0.47 -17.57
C ASN A 76 -8.43 0.33 -17.29
N ILE A 77 -8.35 1.49 -16.62
CA ILE A 77 -9.45 2.46 -16.54
C ILE A 77 -9.75 3.01 -17.94
N VAL A 78 -8.72 3.40 -18.70
CA VAL A 78 -8.88 3.90 -20.07
C VAL A 78 -9.45 2.81 -20.98
N ARG A 79 -8.97 1.56 -20.89
CA ARG A 79 -9.54 0.43 -21.63
C ARG A 79 -11.00 0.20 -21.31
N ALA A 80 -11.38 0.26 -20.02
CA ALA A 80 -12.77 0.13 -19.60
C ALA A 80 -13.65 1.23 -20.21
N HIS A 81 -13.16 2.47 -20.28
CA HIS A 81 -13.85 3.58 -20.97
C HIS A 81 -14.11 3.27 -22.45
N TYR A 82 -13.12 2.76 -23.16
CA TYR A 82 -13.24 2.38 -24.57
C TYR A 82 -13.83 0.97 -24.79
N ARG A 83 -14.38 0.33 -23.74
CA ARG A 83 -14.97 -1.02 -23.78
C ARG A 83 -13.99 -2.09 -24.28
N GLN A 84 -12.71 -1.92 -23.99
CA GLN A 84 -11.68 -2.88 -24.35
C GLN A 84 -11.41 -3.84 -23.16
N PRO A 85 -10.89 -5.06 -23.46
CA PRO A 85 -10.53 -6.01 -22.42
C PRO A 85 -9.48 -5.45 -21.47
N VAL A 86 -9.70 -5.60 -20.16
CA VAL A 86 -8.72 -5.29 -19.13
C VAL A 86 -7.70 -6.42 -19.05
N HIS A 87 -6.44 -6.07 -18.85
CA HIS A 87 -5.35 -7.03 -18.76
C HIS A 87 -4.30 -6.55 -17.76
N PHE A 88 -3.79 -7.46 -16.93
CA PHE A 88 -2.79 -7.19 -15.94
C PHE A 88 -1.58 -8.12 -16.08
N THR A 89 -0.42 -7.60 -15.72
CA THR A 89 0.83 -8.37 -15.63
C THR A 89 1.44 -8.16 -14.26
N ALA A 90 2.19 -9.15 -13.80
CA ALA A 90 2.93 -9.05 -12.54
C ALA A 90 4.41 -9.32 -12.76
N VAL A 91 5.24 -8.68 -11.98
CA VAL A 91 6.65 -9.03 -11.86
C VAL A 91 6.76 -10.18 -10.86
N SER A 92 7.14 -11.36 -11.32
CA SER A 92 7.22 -12.55 -10.48
C SER A 92 8.58 -12.69 -9.80
N ASN A 93 9.65 -12.21 -10.45
CA ASN A 93 11.00 -12.28 -9.93
C ASN A 93 11.89 -11.20 -10.56
N ILE A 94 12.80 -10.65 -9.76
CA ILE A 94 13.91 -9.81 -10.21
C ILE A 94 15.20 -10.44 -9.70
N ALA A 95 16.07 -10.86 -10.61
CA ALA A 95 17.42 -11.30 -10.31
C ALA A 95 18.40 -10.27 -10.87
N ALA A 96 19.20 -9.65 -10.02
CA ALA A 96 20.22 -8.70 -10.44
C ALA A 96 21.64 -9.29 -10.23
N THR A 97 22.44 -9.25 -11.27
CA THR A 97 23.86 -9.61 -11.20
C THR A 97 24.68 -8.33 -11.30
N PHE A 98 25.52 -8.09 -10.30
CA PHE A 98 26.40 -6.94 -10.27
C PHE A 98 27.81 -7.34 -10.68
N ASN A 99 28.34 -6.74 -11.76
CA ASN A 99 29.70 -6.89 -12.20
C ASN A 99 30.52 -5.68 -11.77
N PHE A 100 31.47 -5.90 -10.85
CA PHE A 100 32.40 -4.89 -10.41
C PHE A 100 33.70 -5.04 -11.19
N GLN A 101 34.07 -4.04 -12.00
CA GLN A 101 35.34 -4.01 -12.70
C GLN A 101 36.19 -2.87 -12.14
N ALA A 102 37.39 -3.20 -11.66
CA ALA A 102 38.40 -2.22 -11.29
C ALA A 102 39.55 -2.32 -12.28
N ASN A 103 39.77 -1.26 -13.04
CA ASN A 103 40.88 -1.17 -13.99
C ASN A 103 41.97 -0.28 -13.40
N ALA A 104 43.19 -0.83 -13.28
CA ALA A 104 44.39 -0.06 -12.96
C ALA A 104 45.33 -0.08 -14.19
N GLY A 105 45.62 1.09 -14.71
CA GLY A 105 46.53 1.27 -15.85
C GLY A 105 47.58 2.33 -15.57
N ALA A 106 48.67 2.29 -16.34
CA ALA A 106 49.69 3.32 -16.33
C ALA A 106 49.87 3.85 -17.76
N MET A 107 49.71 5.16 -17.94
CA MET A 107 50.04 5.81 -19.21
C MET A 107 51.32 6.59 -19.11
N PRO A 108 52.23 6.49 -20.12
CA PRO A 108 53.37 7.39 -20.20
C PRO A 108 52.86 8.81 -20.51
N ALA A 109 53.31 9.78 -19.73
CA ALA A 109 52.98 11.19 -19.98
C ALA A 109 53.76 11.65 -21.23
N THR A 110 53.07 11.81 -22.35
CA THR A 110 53.63 12.38 -23.60
C THR A 110 53.57 13.90 -23.51
N GLY A 111 54.66 14.51 -23.06
CA GLY A 111 54.75 15.97 -23.03
C GLY A 111 56.10 16.47 -22.52
N GLY A 112 57.08 16.66 -23.42
CA GLY A 112 58.19 17.61 -23.38
C GLY A 112 59.26 17.47 -22.30
N LEU A 113 60.47 17.16 -22.74
CA LEU A 113 61.79 17.34 -22.03
C LEU A 113 61.96 16.59 -20.68
N ALA A 114 62.66 15.45 -20.82
CA ALA A 114 63.46 14.80 -19.78
C ALA A 114 62.73 14.37 -18.51
N GLY A 115 62.02 13.25 -18.60
CA GLY A 115 61.55 12.50 -17.43
C GLY A 115 60.33 11.66 -17.77
N THR A 116 60.48 10.34 -17.83
CA THR A 116 59.34 9.40 -17.99
C THR A 116 58.49 9.43 -16.73
N SER A 117 57.51 10.33 -16.71
CA SER A 117 56.49 10.33 -15.68
C SER A 117 55.40 9.34 -16.06
N ILE A 118 55.18 8.33 -15.24
CA ILE A 118 54.07 7.38 -15.38
C ILE A 118 52.89 7.95 -14.58
N LEU A 119 51.81 8.27 -15.28
CA LEU A 119 50.57 8.66 -14.63
C LEU A 119 49.69 7.41 -14.39
N PRO A 120 49.41 7.06 -13.15
CA PRO A 120 48.48 5.97 -12.86
C PRO A 120 47.06 6.39 -13.19
N ILE A 121 46.38 5.56 -13.98
CA ILE A 121 44.95 5.72 -14.27
C ILE A 121 44.21 4.66 -13.48
N PHE A 122 43.29 5.10 -12.62
CA PHE A 122 42.39 4.20 -11.92
C PHE A 122 40.99 4.43 -12.46
N GLY A 123 40.34 3.37 -12.93
CA GLY A 123 38.95 3.38 -13.38
C GLY A 123 38.18 2.26 -12.68
N GLY A 124 36.99 2.53 -12.27
CA GLY A 124 36.05 1.52 -11.79
C GLY A 124 34.72 1.64 -12.54
N SER A 125 34.17 0.53 -12.96
CA SER A 125 32.81 0.48 -13.50
C SER A 125 32.01 -0.56 -12.75
N ILE A 126 30.72 -0.21 -12.48
CA ILE A 126 29.74 -1.12 -11.93
C ILE A 126 28.71 -1.31 -13.04
N ALA A 127 28.58 -2.53 -13.54
CA ALA A 127 27.54 -2.89 -14.49
C ALA A 127 26.52 -3.79 -13.77
N GLU A 128 25.26 -3.42 -13.88
CA GLU A 128 24.13 -4.19 -13.39
C GLU A 128 23.42 -4.83 -14.58
N ASN A 129 23.18 -6.12 -14.49
CA ASN A 129 22.44 -6.89 -15.51
C ASN A 129 21.21 -7.52 -14.84
N PRO A 130 20.08 -6.80 -14.77
CA PRO A 130 18.85 -7.34 -14.20
C PRO A 130 18.18 -8.33 -15.16
N THR A 131 17.70 -9.44 -14.62
CA THR A 131 16.77 -10.35 -15.27
C THR A 131 15.42 -10.19 -14.60
N ILE A 132 14.42 -9.70 -15.34
CA ILE A 132 13.08 -9.44 -14.84
C ILE A 132 12.14 -10.45 -15.49
N SER A 133 11.40 -11.20 -14.66
CA SER A 133 10.37 -12.14 -15.12
C SER A 133 9.00 -11.49 -14.99
N ILE A 134 8.35 -11.23 -16.12
CA ILE A 134 7.01 -10.67 -16.20
C ILE A 134 6.06 -11.80 -16.59
N VAL A 135 4.98 -11.96 -15.82
CA VAL A 135 3.96 -12.98 -16.09
C VAL A 135 2.59 -12.32 -16.24
N PRO A 136 1.76 -12.75 -17.20
CA PRO A 136 0.38 -12.30 -17.29
C PRO A 136 -0.41 -12.82 -16.09
N ILE A 137 -1.31 -11.97 -15.55
CA ILE A 137 -2.29 -12.38 -14.57
C ILE A 137 -3.57 -12.69 -15.33
N GLU A 138 -3.80 -13.97 -15.60
CA GLU A 138 -4.91 -14.43 -16.43
C GLU A 138 -5.43 -15.81 -15.95
N GLY A 139 -6.43 -16.33 -16.63
CA GLY A 139 -7.01 -17.62 -16.33
C GLY A 139 -8.33 -17.53 -15.58
N GLU A 140 -8.97 -18.69 -15.40
CA GLU A 140 -10.32 -18.80 -14.83
C GLU A 140 -10.39 -18.25 -13.40
N ASP A 141 -9.42 -18.57 -12.55
CA ASP A 141 -9.40 -18.15 -11.15
C ASP A 141 -9.24 -16.64 -11.01
N PHE A 142 -8.40 -16.02 -11.83
CA PHE A 142 -8.27 -14.57 -11.84
C PHE A 142 -9.55 -13.91 -12.37
N THR A 143 -10.13 -14.43 -13.45
CA THR A 143 -11.38 -13.91 -14.01
C THR A 143 -12.53 -14.00 -13.01
N LYS A 144 -12.66 -15.12 -12.30
CA LYS A 144 -13.64 -15.26 -11.22
C LYS A 144 -13.46 -14.18 -10.16
N ARG A 145 -12.24 -13.96 -9.66
CA ARG A 145 -11.95 -12.92 -8.65
C ARG A 145 -12.22 -11.51 -9.17
N LEU A 146 -11.88 -11.25 -10.43
CA LEU A 146 -12.11 -9.96 -11.07
C LEU A 146 -13.61 -9.63 -11.15
N LEU A 147 -14.45 -10.62 -11.37
CA LEU A 147 -15.90 -10.50 -11.54
C LEU A 147 -16.69 -10.70 -10.23
N THR A 148 -16.09 -11.30 -9.20
CA THR A 148 -16.76 -11.52 -7.91
C THR A 148 -16.83 -10.20 -7.15
N PRO A 149 -18.00 -9.81 -6.63
CA PRO A 149 -18.13 -8.65 -5.76
C PRO A 149 -17.24 -8.75 -4.52
N PHE A 150 -16.83 -7.61 -3.98
CA PHE A 150 -16.07 -7.59 -2.72
C PHE A 150 -16.93 -8.13 -1.58
N SER A 151 -16.28 -8.85 -0.67
CA SER A 151 -16.94 -9.33 0.54
C SER A 151 -16.86 -8.33 1.68
N GLN A 152 -17.81 -8.41 2.63
CA GLN A 152 -17.82 -7.63 3.86
C GLN A 152 -16.46 -7.65 4.58
N ASN A 153 -15.82 -8.83 4.67
CA ASN A 153 -14.55 -9.00 5.36
C ASN A 153 -13.40 -8.19 4.73
N LYS A 154 -13.40 -8.01 3.42
CA LYS A 154 -12.42 -7.15 2.74
C LYS A 154 -12.70 -5.67 3.00
N LEU A 155 -13.97 -5.28 3.01
CA LEU A 155 -14.37 -3.89 3.22
C LEU A 155 -14.06 -3.41 4.64
N ILE A 156 -14.28 -4.24 5.67
CA ILE A 156 -13.97 -3.85 7.05
C ILE A 156 -12.49 -3.56 7.26
N LEU A 157 -11.59 -4.24 6.55
CA LEU A 157 -10.16 -3.96 6.63
C LEU A 157 -9.85 -2.53 6.19
N LEU A 158 -10.53 -2.03 5.15
CA LEU A 158 -10.37 -0.67 4.64
C LEU A 158 -11.00 0.36 5.58
N LEU A 159 -12.20 0.09 6.09
CA LEU A 159 -12.87 0.96 7.07
C LEU A 159 -12.03 1.15 8.35
N ARG A 160 -11.37 0.10 8.82
CA ARG A 160 -10.48 0.15 9.99
C ARG A 160 -9.16 0.88 9.74
N GLN A 161 -8.79 1.14 8.48
CA GLN A 161 -7.64 1.97 8.11
C GLN A 161 -7.99 3.46 8.01
N ASN A 162 -9.15 3.89 8.50
CA ASN A 162 -9.63 5.27 8.45
C ASN A 162 -9.80 5.84 7.03
N PHE A 163 -10.06 4.98 6.03
CA PHE A 163 -10.52 5.51 4.76
C PHE A 163 -11.83 6.25 4.95
N ASP A 164 -11.96 7.37 4.24
CA ASP A 164 -13.19 8.14 4.21
C ASP A 164 -14.33 7.28 3.68
N VAL A 165 -15.43 7.20 4.44
CA VAL A 165 -16.59 6.38 4.09
C VAL A 165 -17.26 6.89 2.82
N ASP A 166 -17.24 8.22 2.55
CA ASP A 166 -17.76 8.76 1.31
C ASP A 166 -16.95 8.22 0.12
N MET A 167 -15.63 8.36 0.13
CA MET A 167 -14.75 7.85 -0.91
C MET A 167 -14.91 6.34 -1.11
N LEU A 168 -14.88 5.59 -0.02
CA LEU A 168 -14.94 4.13 -0.04
C LEU A 168 -16.28 3.65 -0.64
N LEU A 169 -17.41 4.10 -0.11
CA LEU A 169 -18.73 3.65 -0.58
C LEU A 169 -19.05 4.14 -1.99
N ARG A 170 -18.62 5.35 -2.39
CA ARG A 170 -18.74 5.79 -3.79
C ARG A 170 -18.04 4.82 -4.74
N MET A 171 -16.84 4.38 -4.38
CA MET A 171 -16.04 3.49 -5.23
C MET A 171 -16.58 2.06 -5.24
N VAL A 172 -16.87 1.49 -4.06
CA VAL A 172 -17.15 0.05 -3.93
C VAL A 172 -18.61 -0.30 -3.92
N ALA A 173 -19.55 0.62 -3.62
CA ALA A 173 -20.97 0.30 -3.58
C ALA A 173 -21.65 0.61 -4.92
N GLN A 174 -22.41 -0.35 -5.42
CA GLN A 174 -23.20 -0.23 -6.66
C GLN A 174 -24.54 0.46 -6.41
N GLU A 175 -25.16 0.15 -5.28
CA GLU A 175 -26.49 0.63 -4.90
C GLU A 175 -26.63 0.60 -3.38
N VAL A 176 -27.57 1.39 -2.87
CA VAL A 176 -28.07 1.28 -1.52
C VAL A 176 -29.54 0.85 -1.55
N ARG A 177 -29.91 -0.10 -0.71
CA ARG A 177 -31.27 -0.56 -0.50
C ARG A 177 -31.70 -0.12 0.88
N LEU A 178 -32.63 0.82 0.95
CA LEU A 178 -33.22 1.29 2.20
C LEU A 178 -34.41 0.41 2.56
N GLN A 179 -34.44 -0.05 3.79
CA GLN A 179 -35.57 -0.77 4.33
C GLN A 179 -36.52 0.23 5.01
N GLN A 180 -37.64 0.54 4.37
CA GLN A 180 -38.68 1.38 4.92
C GLN A 180 -39.96 0.55 5.04
N SER A 181 -40.31 0.14 6.27
CA SER A 181 -41.46 -0.73 6.55
C SER A 181 -41.36 -2.08 5.82
N GLU A 182 -42.30 -2.39 4.92
CA GLU A 182 -42.30 -3.63 4.12
C GLU A 182 -41.73 -3.45 2.70
N GLU A 183 -41.40 -2.21 2.31
CA GLU A 183 -40.85 -1.90 0.99
C GLU A 183 -39.32 -1.70 1.02
N HIS A 184 -38.67 -2.28 0.05
CA HIS A 184 -37.22 -2.07 -0.20
C HIS A 184 -37.06 -1.08 -1.35
N ASN A 185 -36.65 0.15 -1.02
CA ASN A 185 -36.32 1.14 -2.03
C ASN A 185 -34.85 1.00 -2.45
N VAL A 186 -34.60 0.80 -3.74
CA VAL A 186 -33.26 0.63 -4.32
C VAL A 186 -32.81 1.92 -4.98
N TYR A 187 -31.62 2.41 -4.61
CA TYR A 187 -31.04 3.63 -5.14
C TYR A 187 -29.64 3.33 -5.69
N GLY A 188 -29.50 3.45 -7.00
CA GLY A 188 -28.26 3.14 -7.73
C GLY A 188 -27.23 4.25 -7.63
N ASN A 189 -25.97 3.86 -7.55
CA ASN A 189 -24.82 4.76 -7.65
C ASN A 189 -24.45 4.97 -9.12
N SER A 190 -25.32 5.67 -9.86
CA SER A 190 -25.13 6.02 -11.25
C SER A 190 -25.79 7.35 -11.56
N SER A 191 -25.05 8.31 -12.07
CA SER A 191 -25.51 9.66 -12.43
C SER A 191 -26.57 9.69 -13.53
N PHE A 192 -26.75 8.58 -14.24
CA PHE A 192 -27.79 8.42 -15.26
C PHE A 192 -29.21 8.50 -14.65
N ASP A 193 -29.44 7.89 -13.50
CA ASP A 193 -30.68 8.04 -12.74
C ASP A 193 -30.48 9.07 -11.63
N LYS A 194 -30.86 10.31 -11.91
CA LYS A 194 -30.66 11.45 -11.01
C LYS A 194 -31.25 11.22 -9.63
N THR A 195 -32.49 10.72 -9.55
CA THR A 195 -33.20 10.54 -8.28
C THR A 195 -32.54 9.48 -7.41
N SER A 196 -32.18 8.33 -7.99
CA SER A 196 -31.46 7.26 -7.31
C SER A 196 -30.07 7.72 -6.87
N TYR A 197 -29.32 8.37 -7.77
CA TYR A 197 -27.97 8.85 -7.48
C TYR A 197 -27.96 9.87 -6.33
N GLU A 198 -28.86 10.84 -6.35
CA GLU A 198 -28.94 11.84 -5.27
C GLU A 198 -29.25 11.20 -3.92
N MET A 199 -30.18 10.24 -3.87
CA MET A 199 -30.48 9.55 -2.62
C MET A 199 -29.30 8.70 -2.15
N PHE A 200 -28.67 7.93 -3.04
CA PHE A 200 -27.45 7.19 -2.72
C PHE A 200 -26.39 8.11 -2.11
N ARG A 201 -26.12 9.23 -2.78
CA ARG A 201 -25.11 10.21 -2.31
C ARG A 201 -25.47 10.81 -0.94
N ARG A 202 -26.73 11.16 -0.71
CA ARG A 202 -27.19 11.69 0.60
C ARG A 202 -27.00 10.69 1.73
N VAL A 203 -27.30 9.41 1.50
CA VAL A 203 -27.07 8.35 2.50
C VAL A 203 -25.58 8.24 2.81
N VAL A 204 -24.72 8.17 1.78
CA VAL A 204 -23.27 8.07 1.95
C VAL A 204 -22.69 9.29 2.68
N LEU A 205 -23.11 10.50 2.30
CA LEU A 205 -22.71 11.75 2.98
C LEU A 205 -23.15 11.79 4.45
N HIS A 206 -24.30 11.20 4.76
CA HIS A 206 -24.77 11.10 6.14
C HIS A 206 -23.85 10.20 6.99
N LEU A 207 -23.44 9.05 6.46
CA LEU A 207 -22.51 8.15 7.13
C LEU A 207 -21.10 8.80 7.28
N SER A 208 -20.65 9.51 6.27
CA SER A 208 -19.39 10.27 6.33
C SER A 208 -19.42 11.35 7.41
N ALA A 209 -20.50 12.12 7.52
CA ALA A 209 -20.67 13.12 8.57
C ALA A 209 -20.64 12.52 9.99
N ILE A 210 -21.12 11.28 10.17
CA ILE A 210 -21.03 10.55 11.44
C ILE A 210 -19.59 10.09 11.69
N GLN A 211 -18.90 9.62 10.65
CA GLN A 211 -17.49 9.21 10.72
C GLN A 211 -16.60 10.37 11.13
N ASP A 212 -16.84 11.58 10.64
CA ASP A 212 -16.06 12.78 10.95
C ASP A 212 -15.98 13.11 12.43
N GLN A 213 -16.97 12.69 13.18
CA GLN A 213 -17.05 12.85 14.63
C GLN A 213 -16.58 11.61 15.40
N ASN A 214 -16.00 10.61 14.70
CA ASN A 214 -15.62 9.31 15.28
C ASN A 214 -16.81 8.61 15.99
N LYS A 215 -18.00 8.73 15.42
CA LYS A 215 -19.24 8.13 15.96
C LYS A 215 -19.80 7.05 15.03
N LEU A 216 -19.11 6.72 13.95
CA LEU A 216 -19.46 5.61 13.07
C LEU A 216 -18.66 4.38 13.48
N TYR A 217 -19.36 3.29 13.71
CA TYR A 217 -18.82 1.98 14.04
C TYR A 217 -18.99 1.07 12.82
N ALA A 218 -17.96 0.34 12.46
CA ALA A 218 -17.97 -0.69 11.43
C ALA A 218 -17.41 -1.98 12.04
N GLU A 219 -18.28 -2.79 12.62
CA GLU A 219 -17.90 -3.92 13.44
C GLU A 219 -18.75 -5.16 13.09
N PRO A 220 -18.18 -6.38 13.27
CA PRO A 220 -18.99 -7.58 13.23
C PRO A 220 -20.02 -7.56 14.36
N LEU A 221 -21.28 -7.89 14.05
CA LEU A 221 -22.30 -8.05 15.06
C LEU A 221 -21.89 -9.21 16.01
N PRO A 222 -21.69 -8.96 17.31
CA PRO A 222 -21.33 -10.01 18.24
C PRO A 222 -22.55 -10.91 18.50
N LEU A 223 -22.55 -12.13 17.98
CA LEU A 223 -23.60 -13.11 18.21
C LEU A 223 -23.24 -14.00 19.38
N ILE A 224 -24.22 -14.29 20.24
CA ILE A 224 -24.05 -15.17 21.39
C ILE A 224 -25.00 -16.35 21.22
N HIS A 225 -24.43 -17.51 20.93
CA HIS A 225 -25.18 -18.75 20.91
C HIS A 225 -25.18 -19.36 22.31
N THR A 226 -26.37 -19.73 22.80
CA THR A 226 -26.56 -20.27 24.14
C THR A 226 -27.21 -21.65 24.04
N TRP A 227 -26.63 -22.64 24.71
CA TRP A 227 -27.21 -23.97 24.85
C TRP A 227 -27.29 -24.33 26.33
N THR A 228 -28.36 -25.03 26.71
CA THR A 228 -28.51 -25.53 28.06
C THR A 228 -28.47 -27.07 28.02
N ILE A 229 -27.60 -27.67 28.83
CA ILE A 229 -27.43 -29.13 28.92
C ILE A 229 -27.49 -29.57 30.38
N PRO A 230 -28.05 -30.74 30.69
CA PRO A 230 -28.06 -31.27 32.04
C PRO A 230 -26.65 -31.52 32.57
N ALA A 231 -26.37 -31.14 33.82
CA ALA A 231 -25.04 -31.31 34.41
C ALA A 231 -24.59 -32.77 34.54
N ASN A 232 -25.54 -33.68 34.71
CA ASN A 232 -25.29 -35.13 34.82
C ASN A 232 -24.99 -35.82 33.47
N SER A 233 -25.17 -35.14 32.35
CA SER A 233 -24.91 -35.67 31.01
C SER A 233 -23.45 -35.56 30.58
N ILE A 234 -22.61 -34.89 31.37
CA ILE A 234 -21.23 -34.54 30.96
C ILE A 234 -20.23 -35.26 31.86
N THR A 235 -19.25 -35.93 31.23
CA THR A 235 -18.07 -36.50 31.93
C THR A 235 -17.04 -35.38 32.23
N ALA A 236 -16.14 -35.61 33.21
CA ALA A 236 -15.08 -34.64 33.53
C ALA A 236 -14.20 -34.32 32.32
N LYS A 237 -13.92 -35.29 31.45
CA LYS A 237 -13.17 -35.05 30.20
C LYS A 237 -13.96 -34.25 29.18
N GLY A 238 -15.27 -34.49 29.08
CA GLY A 238 -16.21 -33.71 28.25
C GLY A 238 -16.30 -32.28 28.71
N PHE A 239 -16.35 -32.02 30.01
CA PHE A 239 -16.36 -30.67 30.57
C PHE A 239 -15.10 -29.87 30.23
N GLN A 240 -13.91 -30.50 30.34
CA GLN A 240 -12.66 -29.85 29.93
C GLN A 240 -12.61 -29.50 28.42
N ALA A 241 -13.24 -30.35 27.58
CA ALA A 241 -13.34 -30.08 26.16
C ALA A 241 -14.27 -28.89 25.89
N LEU A 242 -15.42 -28.84 26.57
CA LEU A 242 -16.37 -27.71 26.43
C LEU A 242 -15.79 -26.39 26.91
N GLN A 243 -15.01 -26.36 27.98
CA GLN A 243 -14.35 -25.12 28.45
C GLN A 243 -13.35 -24.50 27.46
N LYS A 244 -12.86 -25.27 26.47
CA LYS A 244 -11.96 -24.75 25.43
C LYS A 244 -12.70 -23.93 24.37
N GLU A 245 -13.97 -24.21 24.14
CA GLU A 245 -14.76 -23.63 23.05
C GLU A 245 -15.91 -22.74 23.54
N PHE A 246 -16.37 -22.95 24.78
CA PHE A 246 -17.54 -22.28 25.35
C PHE A 246 -17.22 -21.65 26.70
N VAL A 247 -17.90 -20.56 26.99
CA VAL A 247 -18.04 -20.06 28.35
C VAL A 247 -19.09 -20.93 29.05
N VAL A 248 -18.69 -21.70 30.06
CA VAL A 248 -19.57 -22.66 30.75
C VAL A 248 -20.03 -22.05 32.09
N LEU A 249 -21.31 -21.83 32.23
CA LEU A 249 -21.96 -21.33 33.47
C LEU A 249 -22.79 -22.42 34.08
N TYR A 250 -22.59 -22.72 35.39
CA TYR A 250 -23.38 -23.69 36.10
C TYR A 250 -24.58 -23.03 36.78
N ASN A 251 -25.77 -23.56 36.52
CA ASN A 251 -26.99 -23.18 37.21
C ASN A 251 -27.33 -24.24 38.25
N SER A 252 -27.14 -23.88 39.52
CA SER A 252 -27.38 -24.82 40.65
C SER A 252 -28.87 -25.11 40.92
N LYS A 253 -29.78 -24.21 40.47
CA LYS A 253 -31.24 -24.42 40.68
C LYS A 253 -31.79 -25.55 39.81
N ASP A 254 -31.38 -25.58 38.56
CA ASP A 254 -31.87 -26.51 37.55
C ASP A 254 -30.92 -27.66 37.29
N ASN A 255 -29.75 -27.67 37.97
CA ASN A 255 -28.66 -28.61 37.75
C ASN A 255 -28.27 -28.76 36.28
N THR A 256 -28.05 -27.59 35.60
CA THR A 256 -27.71 -27.49 34.19
C THR A 256 -26.44 -26.66 33.98
N TYR A 257 -25.75 -26.92 32.88
CA TYR A 257 -24.74 -26.05 32.37
C TYR A 257 -25.30 -25.22 31.23
N THR A 258 -25.12 -23.90 31.30
CA THR A 258 -25.34 -22.98 30.18
C THR A 258 -24.02 -22.77 29.45
N LEU A 259 -23.96 -23.18 28.18
CA LEU A 259 -22.81 -23.02 27.30
C LEU A 259 -23.06 -21.76 26.46
N ARG A 260 -22.10 -20.82 26.47
CA ARG A 260 -22.15 -19.62 25.64
C ARG A 260 -20.97 -19.62 24.69
N LYS A 261 -21.21 -19.40 23.39
CA LYS A 261 -20.20 -19.24 22.37
C LYS A 261 -20.39 -17.90 21.67
N HIS A 262 -19.35 -17.08 21.69
CA HIS A 262 -19.30 -15.83 20.92
C HIS A 262 -18.85 -16.16 19.50
N THR A 263 -19.63 -15.75 18.51
CA THR A 263 -19.28 -15.86 17.10
C THR A 263 -19.42 -14.48 16.42
N PRO A 264 -18.49 -14.10 15.55
CA PRO A 264 -18.67 -12.89 14.77
C PRO A 264 -19.82 -13.11 13.77
N GLY A 265 -20.79 -12.21 13.79
CA GLY A 265 -21.86 -12.14 12.81
C GLY A 265 -21.49 -11.27 11.61
N PRO A 266 -22.50 -10.85 10.81
CA PRO A 266 -22.31 -9.96 9.69
C PRO A 266 -21.76 -8.62 10.14
N ILE A 267 -21.05 -7.94 9.23
CA ILE A 267 -20.51 -6.61 9.49
C ILE A 267 -21.63 -5.60 9.37
N LEU A 268 -21.71 -4.72 10.38
CA LEU A 268 -22.72 -3.70 10.48
C LEU A 268 -22.07 -2.33 10.62
N ILE A 269 -22.56 -1.35 9.85
CA ILE A 269 -22.19 0.06 10.00
C ILE A 269 -23.25 0.74 10.86
N THR A 270 -22.86 1.33 12.00
CA THR A 270 -23.81 1.90 12.97
C THR A 270 -23.35 3.24 13.52
N ASN A 271 -24.27 4.03 14.08
CA ASN A 271 -23.96 5.23 14.86
C ASN A 271 -23.92 4.96 16.38
N TYR A 272 -23.90 3.70 16.78
CA TYR A 272 -23.82 3.23 18.16
C TYR A 272 -22.87 2.02 18.23
N ASP A 273 -22.32 1.75 19.41
CA ASP A 273 -21.46 0.57 19.60
C ASP A 273 -22.31 -0.72 19.63
N PRO A 274 -22.15 -1.65 18.65
CA PRO A 274 -22.89 -2.90 18.60
C PRO A 274 -22.68 -3.81 19.81
N ASN A 275 -21.60 -3.63 20.55
CA ASN A 275 -21.33 -4.39 21.77
C ASN A 275 -22.28 -4.02 22.93
N THR A 276 -22.92 -2.86 22.88
CA THR A 276 -23.86 -2.39 23.91
C THR A 276 -25.28 -2.96 23.74
N LEU A 277 -25.54 -3.61 22.60
CA LEU A 277 -26.86 -4.19 22.31
C LEU A 277 -27.18 -5.38 23.23
N SER A 278 -28.46 -5.55 23.57
CA SER A 278 -28.95 -6.77 24.20
C SER A 278 -28.90 -7.97 23.24
N ASP A 279 -28.97 -9.19 23.78
CA ASP A 279 -28.98 -10.41 22.96
C ASP A 279 -30.20 -10.45 22.02
N GLU A 280 -31.37 -9.96 22.48
CA GLU A 280 -32.58 -9.87 21.68
C GLU A 280 -32.46 -8.87 20.50
N GLU A 281 -31.83 -7.73 20.74
CA GLU A 281 -31.57 -6.75 19.68
C GLU A 281 -30.61 -7.27 18.63
N ARG A 282 -29.56 -7.98 19.06
CA ARG A 282 -28.60 -8.63 18.16
C ARG A 282 -29.27 -9.69 17.30
N GLU A 283 -30.15 -10.48 17.88
CA GLU A 283 -30.91 -11.50 17.16
C GLU A 283 -31.83 -10.90 16.11
N LYS A 284 -32.58 -9.85 16.48
CA LYS A 284 -33.41 -9.10 15.53
C LYS A 284 -32.63 -8.46 14.39
N LEU A 285 -31.42 -7.95 14.66
CA LEU A 285 -30.53 -7.44 13.62
C LEU A 285 -29.99 -8.56 12.74
N ARG A 286 -29.59 -9.68 13.32
CA ARG A 286 -29.15 -10.86 12.56
C ARG A 286 -30.25 -11.32 11.60
N ASP A 287 -31.46 -11.53 12.09
CA ASP A 287 -32.59 -12.02 11.28
C ASP A 287 -32.92 -11.09 10.10
N ARG A 288 -32.72 -9.78 10.27
CA ARG A 288 -32.81 -8.81 9.17
C ARG A 288 -31.71 -8.93 8.13
N VAL A 289 -30.53 -9.42 8.54
CA VAL A 289 -29.32 -9.45 7.70
C VAL A 289 -29.10 -10.83 7.06
N ASP A 290 -29.62 -11.90 7.66
CA ASP A 290 -29.45 -13.28 7.17
C ASP A 290 -30.05 -13.53 5.77
N ASP A 291 -30.97 -12.69 5.32
CA ASP A 291 -31.55 -12.73 3.96
C ASP A 291 -30.64 -12.08 2.90
N TRP A 292 -29.49 -11.53 3.29
CA TRP A 292 -28.63 -10.73 2.40
C TRP A 292 -27.38 -11.48 1.95
N ASP A 293 -26.91 -11.13 0.76
CA ASP A 293 -25.72 -11.75 0.16
C ASP A 293 -24.45 -11.41 0.98
N ILE A 294 -23.48 -12.29 0.95
CA ILE A 294 -22.14 -12.10 1.57
C ILE A 294 -21.41 -10.87 1.01
N SER A 295 -21.83 -10.39 -0.16
CA SER A 295 -21.32 -9.16 -0.80
C SER A 295 -22.08 -7.90 -0.39
N ASP A 296 -23.12 -8.00 0.44
CA ASP A 296 -23.86 -6.85 0.93
C ASP A 296 -23.32 -6.42 2.30
N ILE A 297 -23.22 -5.12 2.56
CA ILE A 297 -22.86 -4.59 3.87
C ILE A 297 -24.04 -3.84 4.48
N ALA A 298 -24.44 -4.27 5.65
CA ALA A 298 -25.57 -3.72 6.37
C ALA A 298 -25.22 -2.41 7.09
N PHE A 299 -26.20 -1.54 7.25
CA PHE A 299 -26.10 -0.38 8.13
C PHE A 299 -27.40 -0.16 8.91
N ASP A 300 -27.27 0.37 10.14
CA ASP A 300 -28.39 0.67 11.05
C ASP A 300 -28.08 1.97 11.81
N ILE A 301 -28.73 3.05 11.43
CA ILE A 301 -28.59 4.37 12.07
C ILE A 301 -29.84 4.62 12.91
N ARG A 302 -29.64 4.74 14.23
CA ARG A 302 -30.72 4.88 15.20
C ARG A 302 -30.82 6.29 15.74
N SER A 303 -32.07 6.68 16.04
CA SER A 303 -32.39 7.88 16.85
C SER A 303 -31.72 7.81 18.23
N GLY A 304 -31.42 8.96 18.82
CA GLY A 304 -30.82 9.03 20.15
C GLY A 304 -29.29 8.93 20.16
N HIS A 305 -28.65 8.70 19.02
CA HIS A 305 -27.21 8.72 18.80
C HIS A 305 -26.84 9.83 17.82
N TYR A 306 -25.56 10.18 17.71
CA TYR A 306 -25.09 11.20 16.78
C TYR A 306 -25.47 10.84 15.33
N GLY A 307 -26.06 11.79 14.59
CA GLY A 307 -26.61 11.54 13.25
C GLY A 307 -27.97 10.82 13.25
N GLY A 308 -28.57 10.57 14.41
CA GLY A 308 -29.87 9.90 14.54
C GLY A 308 -31.08 10.77 14.20
N GLU A 309 -30.89 12.01 13.74
CA GLU A 309 -31.90 12.89 13.19
C GLU A 309 -32.48 12.36 11.87
N TRP A 310 -31.73 11.51 11.21
CA TRP A 310 -32.18 10.75 10.05
C TRP A 310 -31.97 9.25 10.29
N PRO A 311 -32.86 8.60 11.06
CA PRO A 311 -32.74 7.17 11.29
C PRO A 311 -33.01 6.42 9.99
N MET A 312 -32.15 5.46 9.67
CA MET A 312 -32.26 4.66 8.47
C MET A 312 -31.55 3.32 8.64
N ASN A 313 -32.05 2.30 7.98
CA ASN A 313 -31.41 1.01 7.90
C ASN A 313 -31.48 0.45 6.47
N GLY A 314 -30.56 -0.42 6.15
CA GLY A 314 -30.48 -0.99 4.81
C GLY A 314 -29.17 -1.67 4.54
N VAL A 315 -28.88 -1.86 3.24
CA VAL A 315 -27.63 -2.48 2.77
C VAL A 315 -27.05 -1.73 1.60
N PHE A 316 -25.72 -1.76 1.53
CA PHE A 316 -24.98 -1.43 0.33
C PHE A 316 -24.60 -2.72 -0.39
N ARG A 317 -24.97 -2.83 -1.66
CA ARG A 317 -24.48 -3.89 -2.55
C ARG A 317 -23.14 -3.52 -3.11
N LEU A 318 -22.16 -4.40 -2.96
CA LEU A 318 -20.78 -4.10 -3.35
C LEU A 318 -20.53 -4.49 -4.82
N ARG A 319 -19.60 -3.76 -5.44
CA ARG A 319 -19.10 -4.01 -6.80
C ARG A 319 -18.00 -5.07 -6.82
N SER A 320 -17.81 -5.71 -7.95
CA SER A 320 -16.57 -6.41 -8.29
C SER A 320 -15.49 -5.41 -8.71
N PHE A 321 -14.22 -5.84 -8.73
CA PHE A 321 -13.14 -4.97 -9.20
C PHE A 321 -13.32 -4.52 -10.65
N HIS A 322 -13.81 -5.41 -11.51
CA HIS A 322 -14.16 -5.06 -12.90
C HIS A 322 -15.22 -3.95 -12.96
N SER A 323 -16.27 -4.07 -12.14
CA SER A 323 -17.33 -3.04 -12.06
C SER A 323 -16.81 -1.72 -11.49
N ILE A 324 -15.81 -1.74 -10.59
CA ILE A 324 -15.16 -0.52 -10.08
C ILE A 324 -14.40 0.18 -11.20
N LEU A 325 -13.62 -0.55 -12.01
CA LEU A 325 -12.93 0.04 -13.16
C LEU A 325 -13.92 0.68 -14.13
N GLY A 326 -15.03 -0.01 -14.43
CA GLY A 326 -16.10 0.52 -15.27
C GLY A 326 -16.78 1.76 -14.68
N PHE A 327 -16.97 1.81 -13.36
CA PHE A 327 -17.53 2.98 -12.70
C PHE A 327 -16.58 4.19 -12.78
N ILE A 328 -15.31 4.01 -12.39
CA ILE A 328 -14.30 5.09 -12.41
C ILE A 328 -14.06 5.58 -13.84
N SER A 329 -14.09 4.68 -14.83
CA SER A 329 -13.88 5.04 -16.24
C SER A 329 -14.92 6.02 -16.80
N LYS A 330 -16.09 6.13 -16.18
CA LYS A 330 -17.12 7.12 -16.55
C LYS A 330 -16.64 8.57 -16.37
N ALA A 331 -15.72 8.81 -15.45
CA ALA A 331 -15.10 10.12 -15.26
C ALA A 331 -14.25 10.60 -16.46
N LEU A 332 -13.98 9.73 -17.44
CA LEU A 332 -13.34 10.06 -18.72
C LEU A 332 -14.36 10.40 -19.85
N GLY A 333 -15.65 10.23 -19.62
CA GLY A 333 -16.71 10.35 -20.59
C GLY A 333 -17.72 11.46 -20.29
N GLU A 334 -18.92 11.30 -20.84
CA GLU A 334 -20.01 12.28 -20.72
C GLU A 334 -20.92 12.03 -19.50
N GLU A 335 -20.94 10.81 -18.97
CA GLU A 335 -21.75 10.43 -17.80
C GLU A 335 -21.02 10.74 -16.49
N LEU A 336 -20.73 12.02 -16.26
CA LEU A 336 -20.00 12.46 -15.08
C LEU A 336 -20.87 12.38 -13.82
N GLU A 337 -20.25 11.98 -12.73
CA GLU A 337 -20.79 12.25 -11.39
C GLU A 337 -20.93 13.77 -11.20
N TYR A 338 -21.78 14.17 -10.29
CA TYR A 338 -21.95 15.57 -9.92
C TYR A 338 -22.14 15.72 -8.43
N ARG A 339 -21.90 16.90 -7.94
CA ARG A 339 -22.08 17.24 -6.52
C ARG A 339 -23.54 17.14 -6.12
N VAL A 340 -23.78 16.48 -5.01
CA VAL A 340 -25.07 16.35 -4.37
C VAL A 340 -25.03 17.03 -3.00
N ASP A 341 -26.01 17.89 -2.71
CA ASP A 341 -26.13 18.50 -1.40
C ASP A 341 -26.56 17.47 -0.37
N LYS A 342 -25.98 17.56 0.83
CA LYS A 342 -26.35 16.70 1.94
C LYS A 342 -27.82 16.90 2.33
N ASP A 343 -28.45 15.88 2.91
CA ASP A 343 -29.78 16.01 3.52
C ASP A 343 -29.74 17.02 4.67
N LEU A 344 -30.84 17.75 4.90
CA LEU A 344 -30.93 18.76 5.96
C LEU A 344 -30.71 18.17 7.37
N ARG A 345 -31.03 16.90 7.55
CA ARG A 345 -30.85 16.15 8.81
C ARG A 345 -29.43 15.64 8.99
N THR A 346 -28.59 15.73 7.96
CA THR A 346 -27.18 15.29 8.02
C THR A 346 -26.35 16.29 8.82
N PRO A 347 -25.53 15.84 9.77
CA PRO A 347 -24.61 16.70 10.49
C PRO A 347 -23.64 17.46 9.56
N PRO A 348 -22.89 18.46 10.06
CA PRO A 348 -21.89 19.16 9.26
C PRO A 348 -20.83 18.18 8.71
N ILE A 349 -20.50 18.34 7.43
CA ILE A 349 -19.42 17.60 6.74
C ILE A 349 -18.17 18.47 6.77
N ARG A 350 -16.99 17.88 6.87
CA ARG A 350 -15.71 18.61 6.81
C ARG A 350 -15.50 19.32 5.47
N GLY A 351 -14.87 20.46 5.50
CA GLY A 351 -14.90 21.46 4.43
C GLY A 351 -14.28 21.12 3.07
N ASN A 352 -13.65 19.97 2.87
CA ASN A 352 -13.11 19.53 1.57
C ASN A 352 -13.62 18.15 1.16
N GLU A 353 -14.63 17.67 1.81
CA GLU A 353 -15.30 16.41 1.54
C GLU A 353 -16.49 16.68 0.60
N ASN A 354 -16.87 15.67 -0.19
CA ASN A 354 -17.88 15.77 -1.25
C ASN A 354 -17.40 16.47 -2.54
N PRO A 355 -16.28 16.03 -3.14
CA PRO A 355 -15.95 16.45 -4.51
C PRO A 355 -16.99 15.95 -5.51
N ASP A 356 -17.06 16.59 -6.68
CA ASP A 356 -18.00 16.22 -7.74
C ASP A 356 -17.78 14.79 -8.21
N LEU A 357 -16.52 14.40 -8.40
CA LEU A 357 -16.12 13.08 -8.91
C LEU A 357 -15.47 12.22 -7.82
N THR A 358 -15.67 10.92 -7.91
CA THR A 358 -14.94 9.94 -7.07
C THR A 358 -13.44 9.97 -7.37
N MET A 359 -13.06 10.22 -8.63
CA MET A 359 -11.68 10.40 -9.07
C MET A 359 -11.66 11.29 -10.30
N GLU A 360 -10.80 12.30 -10.31
CA GLU A 360 -10.63 13.23 -11.42
C GLU A 360 -9.43 12.82 -12.28
N PHE A 361 -9.58 12.96 -13.60
CA PHE A 361 -8.53 12.67 -14.57
C PHE A 361 -8.19 13.92 -15.39
N VAL A 362 -6.93 13.97 -15.82
CA VAL A 362 -6.43 14.93 -16.81
C VAL A 362 -6.22 14.19 -18.13
N VAL A 363 -6.84 14.71 -19.19
CA VAL A 363 -6.62 14.22 -20.57
C VAL A 363 -5.95 15.35 -21.35
N SER A 364 -4.82 15.06 -22.00
CA SER A 364 -3.99 16.07 -22.66
C SER A 364 -3.30 15.51 -23.91
N ASN A 365 -3.04 16.37 -24.88
CA ASN A 365 -2.25 16.01 -26.08
C ASN A 365 -0.73 16.02 -25.82
N THR A 366 -0.28 16.54 -24.68
CA THR A 366 1.12 16.58 -24.25
C THR A 366 1.25 15.92 -22.89
N THR A 367 2.43 15.40 -22.56
CA THR A 367 2.71 14.81 -21.24
C THR A 367 2.37 15.83 -20.15
N PRO A 368 1.46 15.49 -19.22
CA PRO A 368 1.13 16.37 -18.11
C PRO A 368 2.36 16.57 -17.22
N ALA A 369 2.92 17.78 -17.22
CA ALA A 369 4.19 18.09 -16.51
C ALA A 369 4.09 17.94 -14.98
N GLU A 370 2.89 17.94 -14.46
CA GLU A 370 2.64 18.01 -13.02
C GLU A 370 1.91 16.77 -12.45
N ALA A 371 1.68 15.76 -13.27
CA ALA A 371 1.11 14.50 -12.83
C ALA A 371 2.18 13.61 -12.19
N ASP A 372 1.83 12.90 -11.12
CA ASP A 372 2.73 11.95 -10.46
C ASP A 372 3.15 10.83 -11.44
N PHE A 373 2.23 10.40 -12.32
CA PHE A 373 2.47 9.50 -13.45
C PHE A 373 1.40 9.69 -14.53
N SER A 374 1.69 9.25 -15.74
CA SER A 374 0.76 9.30 -16.88
C SER A 374 0.97 8.12 -17.81
N ILE A 375 -0.06 7.81 -18.59
CA ILE A 375 0.01 6.85 -19.69
C ILE A 375 -0.34 7.52 -21.01
N ARG A 376 0.18 6.98 -22.12
CA ARG A 376 -0.22 7.41 -23.45
C ARG A 376 -1.15 6.38 -24.08
N TRP A 377 -2.31 6.82 -24.56
CA TRP A 377 -3.29 5.99 -25.26
C TRP A 377 -3.89 6.79 -26.41
N ASP A 378 -3.90 6.22 -27.62
CA ASP A 378 -4.47 6.81 -28.83
C ASP A 378 -4.12 8.31 -29.03
N ASN A 379 -2.81 8.61 -28.98
CA ASN A 379 -2.24 9.96 -29.11
C ASN A 379 -2.60 10.96 -27.99
N GLN A 380 -3.29 10.56 -26.95
CA GLN A 380 -3.57 11.35 -25.77
C GLN A 380 -2.84 10.81 -24.54
N TYR A 381 -2.57 11.70 -23.60
CA TYR A 381 -2.04 11.35 -22.28
C TYR A 381 -3.16 11.41 -21.27
N TYR A 382 -3.18 10.41 -20.41
CA TYR A 382 -4.14 10.28 -19.32
C TYR A 382 -3.36 10.26 -18.00
N ALA A 383 -3.84 10.97 -17.01
CA ALA A 383 -3.26 11.03 -15.67
C ALA A 383 -4.36 11.24 -14.63
N VAL A 384 -4.13 10.82 -13.40
CA VAL A 384 -4.96 11.21 -12.26
C VAL A 384 -4.68 12.70 -11.96
N ASN A 385 -5.72 13.49 -11.69
CA ASN A 385 -5.56 14.90 -11.34
C ASN A 385 -4.99 15.04 -9.92
N THR A 386 -3.66 15.10 -9.81
CA THR A 386 -2.95 15.29 -8.53
C THR A 386 -2.65 16.76 -8.21
N LYS A 387 -3.33 17.68 -8.88
CA LYS A 387 -3.27 19.12 -8.65
C LYS A 387 -4.65 19.71 -8.36
N GLY A 388 -4.68 20.95 -7.91
CA GLY A 388 -5.93 21.62 -7.60
C GLY A 388 -6.51 21.29 -6.23
N PRO A 389 -7.75 21.69 -5.96
CA PRO A 389 -8.37 21.60 -4.64
C PRO A 389 -8.60 20.17 -4.16
N HIS A 390 -8.81 19.20 -5.08
CA HIS A 390 -9.07 17.80 -4.77
C HIS A 390 -7.84 16.89 -4.96
N ALA A 391 -6.64 17.46 -5.06
CA ALA A 391 -5.40 16.70 -5.31
C ALA A 391 -5.16 15.59 -4.28
N ARG A 392 -5.40 15.88 -2.99
CA ARG A 392 -5.27 14.88 -1.92
C ARG A 392 -6.33 13.78 -2.07
N TRP A 393 -7.59 14.17 -2.27
CA TRP A 393 -8.69 13.23 -2.50
C TRP A 393 -8.38 12.26 -3.65
N ASN A 394 -7.91 12.78 -4.77
CA ASN A 394 -7.59 11.96 -5.95
C ASN A 394 -6.44 10.98 -5.70
N ARG A 395 -5.40 11.39 -4.92
CA ARG A 395 -4.34 10.46 -4.48
C ARG A 395 -4.87 9.38 -3.56
N ASP A 396 -5.67 9.74 -2.57
CA ASP A 396 -6.27 8.81 -1.62
C ASP A 396 -7.22 7.83 -2.35
N ALA A 397 -8.01 8.31 -3.32
CA ALA A 397 -8.88 7.49 -4.16
C ALA A 397 -8.08 6.51 -5.05
N PHE A 398 -6.96 6.97 -5.62
CA PHE A 398 -6.10 6.09 -6.41
C PHE A 398 -5.38 5.05 -5.52
N GLN A 399 -4.93 5.43 -4.34
CA GLN A 399 -4.38 4.51 -3.35
C GLN A 399 -5.41 3.45 -2.93
N LEU A 400 -6.66 3.86 -2.71
CA LEU A 400 -7.75 2.93 -2.43
C LEU A 400 -7.95 1.94 -3.59
N LEU A 401 -7.98 2.42 -4.83
CA LEU A 401 -8.09 1.56 -6.02
C LEU A 401 -6.93 0.57 -6.11
N PHE A 402 -5.70 1.01 -5.81
CA PHE A 402 -4.52 0.16 -5.77
C PHE A 402 -4.67 -0.97 -4.73
N LEU A 403 -5.13 -0.65 -3.52
CA LEU A 403 -5.37 -1.64 -2.47
C LEU A 403 -6.47 -2.64 -2.86
N LEU A 404 -7.56 -2.16 -3.47
CA LEU A 404 -8.62 -3.02 -3.99
C LEU A 404 -8.12 -3.99 -5.06
N PHE A 405 -7.22 -3.52 -5.94
CA PHE A 405 -6.53 -4.38 -6.90
C PHE A 405 -5.70 -5.45 -6.19
N GLN A 406 -4.87 -5.08 -5.22
CA GLN A 406 -4.05 -6.02 -4.45
C GLN A 406 -4.90 -7.08 -3.73
N MET A 407 -6.09 -6.71 -3.25
CA MET A 407 -7.04 -7.66 -2.65
C MET A 407 -7.71 -8.60 -3.66
N THR A 408 -7.61 -8.30 -4.95
CA THR A 408 -8.16 -9.11 -6.04
C THR A 408 -7.15 -10.11 -6.55
N VAL A 409 -5.86 -9.73 -6.55
CA VAL A 409 -4.75 -10.59 -6.99
C VAL A 409 -4.30 -11.44 -5.81
N THR A 410 -4.38 -12.76 -5.96
CA THR A 410 -3.75 -13.71 -5.02
C THR A 410 -2.65 -14.47 -5.75
N ASP A 411 -1.63 -14.87 -5.00
CA ASP A 411 -0.50 -15.71 -5.42
C ASP A 411 -0.07 -15.60 -6.90
N ILE A 412 0.85 -14.67 -7.13
CA ILE A 412 1.56 -14.58 -8.41
C ILE A 412 2.36 -15.88 -8.57
N PRO A 413 2.22 -16.62 -9.69
CA PRO A 413 2.99 -17.83 -9.92
C PRO A 413 4.49 -17.52 -9.81
N ARG A 414 5.15 -18.09 -8.80
CA ARG A 414 6.60 -17.99 -8.66
C ARG A 414 7.23 -18.92 -9.69
N ILE A 415 7.68 -18.38 -10.81
CA ILE A 415 8.56 -19.11 -11.72
C ILE A 415 9.89 -19.27 -10.98
N GLY A 416 10.31 -20.51 -10.80
CA GLY A 416 11.39 -20.98 -9.95
C GLY A 416 12.47 -19.95 -9.63
N VAL A 417 12.73 -19.79 -8.32
CA VAL A 417 13.71 -18.82 -7.80
C VAL A 417 15.08 -19.16 -8.38
N PRO A 418 15.71 -18.30 -9.22
CA PRO A 418 17.13 -18.48 -9.54
C PRO A 418 17.89 -18.33 -8.22
N SER A 419 18.66 -19.34 -7.86
CA SER A 419 19.59 -19.24 -6.74
C SER A 419 20.57 -18.09 -7.04
N ILE A 420 20.74 -17.18 -6.07
CA ILE A 420 21.73 -16.11 -6.18
C ILE A 420 23.09 -16.76 -6.24
N THR A 421 23.71 -16.82 -7.42
CA THR A 421 25.09 -17.24 -7.56
C THR A 421 25.96 -16.00 -7.43
N ILE A 422 26.58 -15.82 -6.28
CA ILE A 422 27.64 -14.83 -6.12
C ILE A 422 28.88 -15.43 -6.78
N ALA A 423 29.17 -15.01 -8.00
CA ALA A 423 30.47 -15.30 -8.63
C ALA A 423 31.53 -14.51 -7.87
N LYS A 424 32.50 -15.22 -7.30
CA LYS A 424 33.70 -14.66 -6.69
C LYS A 424 34.68 -14.20 -7.76
#